data_af5810426c6a3265778b8f94a248d0f8
#
_entry.id   af5810426c6a3265778b8f94a248d0f8
#
_cell.length_a   1.000
_cell.length_b   1.000
_cell.length_c   1.000
_cell.angle_alpha   90.00
_cell.angle_beta   90.00
_cell.angle_gamma   90.00
#
_symmetry.space_group_name_H-M   'P 1'
#
loop_
_entity.id
_entity.type
_entity.pdbx_description
1 polymer ?
#
loop_
_entity_poly.entity_id
_entity_poly.type
_entity_poly.pdbx_seq_one_letter_code
_entity_poly.pdbx_strand_id
1 'polypeptide(L)'
;FFGKDSKYTALVNEAEDFDLEKGILDAVGELPKNCYEESIAEKKEEEQDILAASPKIPNYTFTVIQDEVYYREGESLYRSQAKESVKRRIRAMHKIRLLVREILQIQQENCSDQELKKAQEQLNRLYDAFVKMHGYFCDRTNKMGFRQDNDYPLLSSLEVVDEDKNVTKADIFYKRTIRPRDVIDKVENAQEALHISLSEYNRVDIPYMLSLYLGNRKEMLQELKGLIYQNPVLAKEEDPNSE
;
A
#
# COMPACT_ATOMS: atom_id res chain seq x y z
N PHE A 1 -31.08 -22.07 20.53
CA PHE A 1 -29.97 -22.82 21.13
C PHE A 1 -28.83 -21.86 21.54
N PHE A 2 -28.46 -21.85 22.81
CA PHE A 2 -27.33 -21.05 23.29
C PHE A 2 -26.09 -21.96 23.37
N GLY A 3 -25.16 -21.78 22.48
CA GLY A 3 -23.86 -22.44 22.56
C GLY A 3 -23.00 -21.81 23.67
N LYS A 4 -22.55 -22.61 24.60
CA LYS A 4 -21.94 -22.14 25.85
C LYS A 4 -20.55 -21.51 25.73
N ASP A 5 -19.83 -21.66 24.65
CA ASP A 5 -18.42 -21.25 24.56
C ASP A 5 -18.03 -20.56 23.24
N SER A 6 -19.02 -20.00 22.53
CA SER A 6 -18.75 -19.24 21.31
C SER A 6 -18.77 -17.74 21.57
N LYS A 7 -17.78 -17.05 21.07
CA LYS A 7 -17.70 -15.59 21.06
C LYS A 7 -18.82 -14.97 20.21
N TYR A 8 -19.47 -15.78 19.41
CA TYR A 8 -20.61 -15.42 18.55
C TYR A 8 -21.72 -16.45 18.76
N THR A 9 -22.80 -16.04 19.42
CA THR A 9 -24.00 -16.88 19.62
C THR A 9 -25.01 -16.48 18.56
N ALA A 10 -25.33 -17.40 17.66
CA ALA A 10 -26.45 -17.22 16.75
C ALA A 10 -27.73 -17.73 17.42
N LEU A 11 -28.78 -16.92 17.43
CA LEU A 11 -30.12 -17.34 17.74
C LEU A 11 -30.74 -18.00 16.49
N VAL A 12 -30.95 -19.29 16.55
CA VAL A 12 -31.67 -20.02 15.50
C VAL A 12 -33.03 -20.40 16.03
N ASN A 13 -34.08 -19.96 15.36
CA ASN A 13 -35.46 -20.37 15.64
C ASN A 13 -35.86 -21.41 14.59
N GLU A 14 -36.22 -22.60 15.04
CA GLU A 14 -36.68 -23.72 14.19
C GLU A 14 -38.20 -23.80 14.06
N ALA A 15 -38.97 -22.83 14.61
CA ALA A 15 -40.42 -22.82 14.49
C ALA A 15 -40.81 -22.36 13.07
N GLU A 16 -41.53 -23.22 12.35
CA GLU A 16 -41.96 -22.98 10.97
C GLU A 16 -42.90 -21.74 10.83
N ASP A 17 -43.57 -21.32 11.91
CA ASP A 17 -44.50 -20.20 11.93
C ASP A 17 -43.91 -18.92 12.58
N PHE A 18 -42.58 -18.82 12.75
CA PHE A 18 -41.97 -17.64 13.36
C PHE A 18 -41.83 -16.52 12.36
N ASP A 19 -42.59 -15.45 12.57
CA ASP A 19 -42.42 -14.19 11.84
C ASP A 19 -41.26 -13.37 12.45
N LEU A 20 -40.13 -13.36 11.75
CA LEU A 20 -38.91 -12.66 12.18
C LEU A 20 -39.11 -11.14 12.28
N GLU A 21 -39.88 -10.55 11.35
CA GLU A 21 -40.15 -9.11 11.34
C GLU A 21 -40.97 -8.72 12.58
N LYS A 22 -42.00 -9.46 12.87
CA LYS A 22 -42.82 -9.25 14.06
C LYS A 22 -42.03 -9.47 15.35
N GLY A 23 -41.20 -10.51 15.40
CA GLY A 23 -40.32 -10.78 16.55
C GLY A 23 -39.30 -9.66 16.82
N ILE A 24 -38.76 -9.05 15.78
CA ILE A 24 -37.87 -7.90 15.92
C ILE A 24 -38.63 -6.66 16.40
N LEU A 25 -39.82 -6.38 15.82
CA LEU A 25 -40.61 -5.22 16.22
C LEU A 25 -41.10 -5.33 17.68
N ASP A 26 -41.50 -6.51 18.12
CA ASP A 26 -41.90 -6.77 19.50
C ASP A 26 -40.71 -6.58 20.45
N ALA A 27 -39.52 -7.11 20.11
CA ALA A 27 -38.30 -6.93 20.90
C ALA A 27 -37.86 -5.47 20.98
N VAL A 28 -37.98 -4.72 19.88
CA VAL A 28 -37.66 -3.26 19.85
C VAL A 28 -38.70 -2.50 20.69
N GLY A 29 -39.96 -2.93 20.68
CA GLY A 29 -41.04 -2.32 21.48
C GLY A 29 -40.89 -2.49 23.00
N GLU A 30 -40.19 -3.54 23.43
CA GLU A 30 -39.84 -3.78 24.84
C GLU A 30 -38.67 -2.98 25.36
N LEU A 31 -37.89 -2.33 24.46
CA LEU A 31 -36.75 -1.51 24.88
C LEU A 31 -37.25 -0.27 25.66
N PRO A 32 -36.55 0.14 26.71
CA PRO A 32 -36.87 1.38 27.44
C PRO A 32 -36.93 2.56 26.47
N LYS A 33 -37.92 3.42 26.61
CA LYS A 33 -37.96 4.69 25.89
C LYS A 33 -36.69 5.47 26.24
N ASN A 34 -35.96 5.91 25.24
CA ASN A 34 -34.66 6.60 25.36
C ASN A 34 -33.47 5.66 25.69
N CYS A 35 -33.54 4.38 25.34
CA CYS A 35 -32.37 3.49 25.43
C CYS A 35 -31.21 3.93 24.50
N TYR A 36 -31.48 4.81 23.55
CA TYR A 36 -30.53 5.43 22.65
C TYR A 36 -30.69 6.96 22.68
N GLU A 37 -30.02 7.60 23.63
CA GLU A 37 -29.80 9.02 23.60
C GLU A 37 -28.33 9.25 23.20
N GLU A 38 -28.09 9.68 21.97
CA GLU A 38 -26.80 10.22 21.58
C GLU A 38 -26.55 11.52 22.38
N SER A 39 -25.57 11.52 23.28
CA SER A 39 -25.26 12.73 24.01
C SER A 39 -24.70 13.78 23.03
N ILE A 40 -25.32 14.94 22.97
CA ILE A 40 -24.89 16.08 22.14
C ILE A 40 -23.45 16.51 22.50
N ALA A 41 -22.99 16.22 23.72
CA ALA A 41 -21.64 16.47 24.17
C ALA A 41 -20.61 15.56 23.48
N GLU A 42 -20.93 14.26 23.31
CA GLU A 42 -20.04 13.31 22.61
C GLU A 42 -19.90 13.66 21.12
N LYS A 43 -20.99 14.10 20.46
CA LYS A 43 -20.91 14.55 19.06
C LYS A 43 -20.05 15.82 18.87
N LYS A 44 -20.04 16.73 19.83
CA LYS A 44 -19.23 17.96 19.72
C LYS A 44 -17.73 17.70 19.94
N GLU A 45 -17.38 16.72 20.77
CA GLU A 45 -15.99 16.30 20.95
C GLU A 45 -15.50 15.47 19.75
N GLU A 46 -16.36 14.62 19.16
CA GLU A 46 -16.03 13.86 17.95
C GLU A 46 -15.83 14.75 16.71
N GLU A 47 -16.66 15.80 16.52
CA GLU A 47 -16.50 16.73 15.39
C GLU A 47 -15.22 17.57 15.45
N GLN A 48 -14.69 17.87 16.63
CA GLN A 48 -13.44 18.64 16.79
C GLN A 48 -12.18 17.79 16.49
N ASP A 49 -12.29 16.48 16.51
CA ASP A 49 -11.18 15.54 16.33
C ASP A 49 -11.08 14.97 14.90
N ILE A 50 -11.91 15.46 13.97
CA ILE A 50 -11.93 15.01 12.57
C ILE A 50 -11.33 16.09 11.68
N LEU A 51 -10.33 15.70 10.88
CA LEU A 51 -9.70 16.56 9.87
C LEU A 51 -9.90 15.97 8.47
N ALA A 52 -9.94 16.85 7.45
CA ALA A 52 -9.95 16.39 6.06
C ALA A 52 -8.60 15.72 5.72
N ALA A 53 -8.66 14.55 5.09
CA ALA A 53 -7.46 13.81 4.71
C ALA A 53 -6.84 14.36 3.42
N SER A 54 -5.53 14.60 3.43
CA SER A 54 -4.79 14.86 2.20
C SER A 54 -4.68 13.59 1.35
N PRO A 55 -4.82 13.67 0.01
CA PRO A 55 -4.62 12.52 -0.89
C PRO A 55 -3.24 11.85 -0.76
N LYS A 56 -2.24 12.58 -0.27
CA LYS A 56 -0.87 12.09 -0.06
C LYS A 56 -0.73 11.10 1.10
N ILE A 57 -1.67 11.09 2.04
CA ILE A 57 -1.67 10.15 3.16
C ILE A 57 -2.39 8.88 2.69
N PRO A 58 -1.80 7.68 2.77
CA PRO A 58 -2.47 6.45 2.37
C PRO A 58 -3.69 6.17 3.26
N ASN A 59 -4.73 5.53 2.69
CA ASN A 59 -5.90 5.14 3.43
C ASN A 59 -5.58 4.01 4.43
N TYR A 60 -6.28 3.98 5.54
CA TYR A 60 -6.10 3.01 6.64
C TYR A 60 -4.68 3.01 7.21
N THR A 61 -4.09 4.20 7.38
CA THR A 61 -2.78 4.37 8.01
C THR A 61 -2.82 5.40 9.12
N PHE A 62 -1.93 5.23 10.10
CA PHE A 62 -1.68 6.26 11.09
C PHE A 62 -0.83 7.38 10.49
N THR A 63 -1.13 8.62 10.83
CA THR A 63 -0.33 9.79 10.48
C THR A 63 -0.14 10.69 11.70
N VAL A 64 0.86 11.56 11.65
CA VAL A 64 1.19 12.50 12.73
C VAL A 64 1.10 13.91 12.19
N ILE A 65 0.24 14.73 12.78
CA ILE A 65 0.06 16.14 12.44
C ILE A 65 0.19 16.94 13.75
N GLN A 66 1.10 17.91 13.79
CA GLN A 66 1.38 18.73 14.98
C GLN A 66 1.60 17.91 16.27
N ASP A 67 2.35 16.79 16.13
CA ASP A 67 2.65 15.82 17.19
C ASP A 67 1.44 14.99 17.69
N GLU A 68 0.23 15.22 17.16
CA GLU A 68 -0.94 14.38 17.42
C GLU A 68 -1.07 13.26 16.40
N VAL A 69 -1.60 12.12 16.88
CA VAL A 69 -1.76 10.90 16.07
C VAL A 69 -3.17 10.84 15.52
N TYR A 70 -3.28 10.68 14.21
CA TYR A 70 -4.53 10.50 13.49
C TYR A 70 -4.51 9.18 12.72
N TYR A 71 -5.68 8.63 12.49
CA TYR A 71 -5.91 7.47 11.64
C TYR A 71 -6.75 7.87 10.44
N ARG A 72 -6.30 7.56 9.22
CA ARG A 72 -7.05 7.87 8.01
C ARG A 72 -8.06 6.77 7.69
N GLU A 73 -9.31 7.16 7.51
CA GLU A 73 -10.39 6.32 6.99
C GLU A 73 -11.17 7.11 5.94
N GLY A 74 -11.03 6.69 4.68
CA GLY A 74 -11.63 7.40 3.55
C GLY A 74 -11.06 8.81 3.36
N GLU A 75 -11.93 9.82 3.39
CA GLU A 75 -11.58 11.23 3.21
C GLU A 75 -11.32 11.96 4.54
N SER A 76 -11.39 11.25 5.67
CA SER A 76 -11.30 11.82 7.00
C SER A 76 -10.12 11.28 7.78
N LEU A 77 -9.59 12.12 8.68
CA LEU A 77 -8.57 11.79 9.67
C LEU A 77 -9.21 11.86 11.05
N TYR A 78 -9.24 10.74 11.73
CA TYR A 78 -9.77 10.61 13.09
C TYR A 78 -8.64 10.68 14.10
N ARG A 79 -8.76 11.55 15.10
CA ARG A 79 -7.77 11.63 16.16
C ARG A 79 -7.76 10.35 16.97
N SER A 80 -6.57 9.77 17.16
CA SER A 80 -6.42 8.52 17.88
C SER A 80 -6.69 8.69 19.39
N GLN A 81 -7.62 7.90 19.91
CA GLN A 81 -7.93 7.80 21.35
C GLN A 81 -6.98 6.84 22.10
N ALA A 82 -5.93 6.35 21.43
CA ALA A 82 -4.99 5.42 22.02
C ALA A 82 -4.23 6.05 23.21
N LYS A 83 -3.80 5.19 24.15
CA LYS A 83 -2.96 5.61 25.29
C LYS A 83 -1.66 6.24 24.80
N GLU A 84 -1.13 7.20 25.56
CA GLU A 84 0.08 7.96 25.19
C GLU A 84 1.29 7.04 24.91
N SER A 85 1.40 5.90 25.59
CA SER A 85 2.44 4.90 25.31
C SER A 85 2.34 4.31 23.90
N VAL A 86 1.11 4.15 23.36
CA VAL A 86 0.86 3.69 22.00
C VAL A 86 1.10 4.82 21.02
N LYS A 87 0.63 6.03 21.31
CA LYS A 87 0.87 7.22 20.47
C LYS A 87 2.36 7.49 20.28
N ARG A 88 3.19 7.33 21.31
CA ARG A 88 4.66 7.47 21.21
C ARG A 88 5.26 6.45 20.23
N ARG A 89 4.81 5.20 20.25
CA ARG A 89 5.23 4.18 19.30
C ARG A 89 4.83 4.53 17.88
N ILE A 90 3.59 4.98 17.68
CA ILE A 90 3.09 5.40 16.37
C ILE A 90 3.89 6.59 15.82
N ARG A 91 4.21 7.59 16.65
CA ARG A 91 5.05 8.72 16.22
C ARG A 91 6.45 8.26 15.76
N ALA A 92 7.06 7.35 16.51
CA ALA A 92 8.38 6.82 16.15
C ALA A 92 8.31 5.94 14.88
N MET A 93 7.31 5.07 14.77
CA MET A 93 7.01 4.27 13.59
C MET A 93 6.79 5.15 12.36
N HIS A 94 6.01 6.22 12.49
CA HIS A 94 5.71 7.15 11.40
C HIS A 94 6.98 7.80 10.83
N LYS A 95 7.93 8.21 11.68
CA LYS A 95 9.22 8.75 11.25
C LYS A 95 10.04 7.73 10.47
N ILE A 96 10.10 6.49 10.95
CA ILE A 96 10.79 5.39 10.26
C ILE A 96 10.15 5.13 8.90
N ARG A 97 8.81 5.07 8.84
CA ARG A 97 8.07 4.85 7.59
C ARG A 97 8.35 5.91 6.53
N LEU A 98 8.35 7.18 6.90
CA LEU A 98 8.66 8.27 5.98
C LEU A 98 10.08 8.12 5.40
N LEU A 99 11.04 7.79 6.25
CA LEU A 99 12.43 7.60 5.83
C LEU A 99 12.61 6.35 4.95
N VAL A 100 11.90 5.27 5.24
CA VAL A 100 11.91 4.08 4.36
C VAL A 100 11.37 4.43 2.98
N ARG A 101 10.28 5.18 2.90
CA ARG A 101 9.72 5.63 1.60
C ARG A 101 10.69 6.55 0.86
N GLU A 102 11.35 7.46 1.56
CA GLU A 102 12.41 8.30 1.00
C GLU A 102 13.56 7.45 0.43
N ILE A 103 14.02 6.44 1.18
CA ILE A 103 15.07 5.52 0.70
C ILE A 103 14.63 4.74 -0.55
N LEU A 104 13.38 4.27 -0.59
CA LEU A 104 12.84 3.58 -1.76
C LEU A 104 12.78 4.52 -2.97
N GLN A 105 12.38 5.78 -2.77
CA GLN A 105 12.36 6.80 -3.84
C GLN A 105 13.79 7.11 -4.34
N ILE A 106 14.76 7.34 -3.44
CA ILE A 106 16.17 7.55 -3.79
C ILE A 106 16.70 6.41 -4.65
N GLN A 107 16.31 5.16 -4.33
CA GLN A 107 16.73 4.00 -5.10
C GLN A 107 16.05 3.92 -6.48
N GLN A 108 14.76 4.27 -6.57
CA GLN A 108 14.00 4.30 -7.82
C GLN A 108 14.48 5.39 -8.79
N GLU A 109 14.81 6.57 -8.26
CA GLU A 109 15.30 7.71 -9.03
C GLU A 109 16.80 7.59 -9.39
N ASN A 110 17.44 6.48 -9.02
CA ASN A 110 18.87 6.24 -9.24
C ASN A 110 19.78 7.34 -8.69
N CYS A 111 19.41 7.94 -7.58
CA CYS A 111 20.23 8.94 -6.89
C CYS A 111 21.59 8.36 -6.45
N SER A 112 22.50 9.25 -6.10
CA SER A 112 23.88 8.89 -5.76
C SER A 112 23.96 7.93 -4.56
N ASP A 113 24.95 7.05 -4.55
CA ASP A 113 25.18 6.13 -3.42
C ASP A 113 25.53 6.87 -2.12
N GLN A 114 25.99 8.12 -2.21
CA GLN A 114 26.26 8.95 -1.02
C GLN A 114 24.96 9.40 -0.35
N GLU A 115 23.94 9.78 -1.14
CA GLU A 115 22.61 10.14 -0.61
C GLU A 115 21.93 8.94 -0.01
N LEU A 116 21.97 7.80 -0.70
CA LEU A 116 21.45 6.54 -0.18
C LEU A 116 22.10 6.17 1.16
N LYS A 117 23.43 6.24 1.25
CA LYS A 117 24.16 5.92 2.48
C LYS A 117 23.81 6.83 3.65
N LYS A 118 23.64 8.15 3.42
CA LYS A 118 23.19 9.08 4.45
C LYS A 118 21.79 8.73 4.98
N ALA A 119 20.86 8.43 4.08
CA ALA A 119 19.50 8.03 4.45
C ALA A 119 19.49 6.69 5.21
N GLN A 120 20.32 5.71 4.80
CA GLN A 120 20.49 4.44 5.51
C GLN A 120 21.08 4.62 6.92
N GLU A 121 22.08 5.50 7.09
CA GLU A 121 22.63 5.82 8.41
C GLU A 121 21.56 6.44 9.33
N GLN A 122 20.71 7.30 8.78
CA GLN A 122 19.61 7.91 9.53
C GLN A 122 18.55 6.84 9.90
N LEU A 123 18.23 5.93 8.96
CA LEU A 123 17.32 4.81 9.21
C LEU A 123 17.85 3.91 10.33
N ASN A 124 19.14 3.57 10.30
CA ASN A 124 19.78 2.78 11.35
C ASN A 124 19.62 3.44 12.73
N ARG A 125 19.89 4.75 12.84
CA ARG A 125 19.75 5.49 14.11
C ARG A 125 18.33 5.49 14.63
N LEU A 126 17.34 5.76 13.77
CA LEU A 126 15.92 5.78 14.18
C LEU A 126 15.41 4.40 14.56
N TYR A 127 15.80 3.37 13.80
CA TYR A 127 15.42 2.00 14.09
C TYR A 127 16.03 1.50 15.41
N ASP A 128 17.34 1.73 15.63
CA ASP A 128 18.00 1.32 16.87
C ASP A 128 17.41 2.02 18.09
N ALA A 129 17.06 3.30 17.97
CA ALA A 129 16.37 4.04 19.01
C ALA A 129 14.97 3.48 19.27
N PHE A 130 14.24 3.10 18.22
CA PHE A 130 12.92 2.49 18.33
C PHE A 130 13.01 1.13 19.05
N VAL A 131 13.90 0.25 18.60
CA VAL A 131 14.07 -1.09 19.20
C VAL A 131 14.47 -1.00 20.66
N LYS A 132 15.37 -0.08 21.01
CA LYS A 132 15.79 0.15 22.41
C LYS A 132 14.64 0.55 23.33
N MET A 133 13.68 1.34 22.81
CA MET A 133 12.57 1.87 23.63
C MET A 133 11.30 1.03 23.56
N HIS A 134 11.04 0.37 22.44
CA HIS A 134 9.76 -0.24 22.15
C HIS A 134 9.82 -1.73 21.76
N GLY A 135 11.04 -2.27 21.60
CA GLY A 135 11.24 -3.63 21.08
C GLY A 135 11.12 -3.68 19.55
N TYR A 136 11.20 -4.88 19.00
CA TYR A 136 11.14 -5.14 17.56
C TYR A 136 9.73 -4.92 17.00
N PHE A 137 9.62 -4.64 15.70
CA PHE A 137 8.31 -4.56 15.03
C PHE A 137 7.57 -5.89 15.08
N CYS A 138 8.28 -7.02 15.00
CA CYS A 138 7.72 -8.36 15.10
C CYS A 138 7.20 -8.71 16.51
N ASP A 139 7.52 -7.93 17.56
CA ASP A 139 7.04 -8.17 18.91
C ASP A 139 5.52 -8.05 18.99
N ARG A 140 4.90 -8.93 19.80
CA ARG A 140 3.44 -8.99 19.94
C ARG A 140 2.79 -7.64 20.25
N THR A 141 3.43 -6.82 21.10
CA THR A 141 2.90 -5.52 21.52
C THR A 141 2.84 -4.53 20.35
N ASN A 142 3.90 -4.47 19.53
CA ASN A 142 3.97 -3.62 18.36
C ASN A 142 3.03 -4.14 17.26
N LYS A 143 3.02 -5.46 17.03
CA LYS A 143 2.10 -6.12 16.10
C LYS A 143 0.63 -5.82 16.39
N MET A 144 0.24 -5.85 17.66
CA MET A 144 -1.12 -5.53 18.07
C MET A 144 -1.43 -4.02 17.95
N GLY A 145 -0.46 -3.16 18.29
CA GLY A 145 -0.62 -1.71 18.19
C GLY A 145 -0.74 -1.18 16.78
N PHE A 146 -0.11 -1.86 15.82
CA PHE A 146 -0.06 -1.43 14.41
C PHE A 146 -0.92 -2.27 13.47
N ARG A 147 -1.71 -3.20 14.01
CA ARG A 147 -2.52 -4.15 13.22
C ARG A 147 -3.46 -3.48 12.21
N GLN A 148 -3.93 -2.28 12.52
CA GLN A 148 -4.86 -1.53 11.67
C GLN A 148 -4.16 -0.68 10.61
N ASP A 149 -2.83 -0.57 10.66
CA ASP A 149 -2.06 0.26 9.74
C ASP A 149 -1.68 -0.56 8.49
N ASN A 150 -2.14 -0.14 7.32
CA ASN A 150 -1.83 -0.79 6.05
C ASN A 150 -0.34 -0.76 5.69
N ASP A 151 0.44 0.15 6.28
CA ASP A 151 1.89 0.24 6.08
C ASP A 151 2.68 -0.63 7.08
N TYR A 152 2.01 -1.32 8.00
CA TYR A 152 2.70 -2.20 8.95
C TYR A 152 3.53 -3.30 8.25
N PRO A 153 3.08 -3.94 7.15
CA PRO A 153 3.91 -4.88 6.40
C PRO A 153 5.23 -4.27 5.89
N LEU A 154 5.22 -3.00 5.45
CA LEU A 154 6.44 -2.29 5.04
C LEU A 154 7.43 -2.15 6.20
N LEU A 155 6.95 -1.86 7.40
CA LEU A 155 7.79 -1.73 8.59
C LEU A 155 8.27 -3.08 9.11
N SER A 156 7.41 -4.10 9.08
CA SER A 156 7.79 -5.46 9.48
C SER A 156 8.82 -6.08 8.54
N SER A 157 8.86 -5.69 7.26
CA SER A 157 9.89 -6.14 6.30
C SER A 157 11.28 -5.56 6.56
N LEU A 158 11.43 -4.62 7.48
CA LEU A 158 12.73 -4.14 7.97
C LEU A 158 13.44 -5.16 8.86
N GLU A 159 12.71 -6.18 9.32
CA GLU A 159 13.19 -7.22 10.21
C GLU A 159 13.14 -8.59 9.52
N VAL A 160 14.25 -9.30 9.58
CA VAL A 160 14.35 -10.70 9.16
C VAL A 160 14.41 -11.55 10.42
N VAL A 161 13.43 -12.41 10.61
CA VAL A 161 13.33 -13.31 11.75
C VAL A 161 13.73 -14.71 11.30
N ASP A 162 14.75 -15.28 11.93
CA ASP A 162 15.19 -16.65 11.66
C ASP A 162 14.33 -17.71 12.39
N GLU A 163 14.62 -18.98 12.14
CA GLU A 163 13.92 -20.13 12.76
C GLU A 163 14.09 -20.13 14.30
N ASP A 164 15.19 -19.61 14.80
CA ASP A 164 15.50 -19.48 16.23
C ASP A 164 14.90 -18.22 16.87
N LYS A 165 14.11 -17.45 16.11
CA LYS A 165 13.49 -16.17 16.51
C LYS A 165 14.49 -15.04 16.78
N ASN A 166 15.71 -15.13 16.26
CA ASN A 166 16.61 -13.98 16.28
C ASN A 166 16.18 -12.98 15.20
N VAL A 167 16.22 -11.71 15.56
CA VAL A 167 15.81 -10.62 14.67
C VAL A 167 17.04 -9.91 14.14
N THR A 168 17.17 -9.85 12.84
CA THR A 168 18.24 -9.13 12.14
C THR A 168 17.66 -8.05 11.24
N LYS A 169 18.46 -7.01 10.94
CA LYS A 169 18.07 -5.93 10.04
C LYS A 169 18.08 -6.42 8.60
N ALA A 170 17.06 -6.03 7.82
CA ALA A 170 16.96 -6.34 6.40
C ALA A 170 18.03 -5.60 5.57
N ASP A 171 18.23 -6.04 4.35
CA ASP A 171 19.24 -5.53 3.40
C ASP A 171 19.16 -4.02 3.12
N ILE A 172 17.97 -3.43 3.19
CA ILE A 172 17.73 -2.00 2.94
C ILE A 172 18.56 -1.09 3.85
N PHE A 173 18.97 -1.56 5.03
CA PHE A 173 19.80 -0.81 5.97
C PHE A 173 21.26 -0.65 5.51
N TYR A 174 21.73 -1.49 4.58
CA TYR A 174 23.16 -1.60 4.27
C TYR A 174 23.47 -1.49 2.77
N LYS A 175 22.54 -1.88 1.91
CA LYS A 175 22.75 -1.94 0.47
C LYS A 175 21.55 -1.47 -0.34
N ARG A 176 21.79 -1.17 -1.60
CA ARG A 176 20.74 -0.88 -2.57
C ARG A 176 19.93 -2.16 -2.83
N THR A 177 18.62 -2.11 -2.62
CA THR A 177 17.68 -3.23 -2.80
C THR A 177 16.87 -3.12 -4.08
N ILE A 178 16.73 -1.89 -4.62
CA ILE A 178 16.05 -1.62 -5.88
C ILE A 178 17.09 -1.07 -6.85
N ARG A 179 17.15 -1.68 -8.03
CA ARG A 179 17.89 -1.14 -9.18
C ARG A 179 16.86 -0.52 -10.11
N PRO A 180 17.03 0.73 -10.55
CA PRO A 180 16.21 1.30 -11.59
C PRO A 180 16.29 0.40 -12.83
N ARG A 181 15.22 0.32 -13.60
CA ARG A 181 15.32 -0.26 -14.92
C ARG A 181 16.29 0.60 -15.73
N ASP A 182 17.29 -0.03 -16.33
CA ASP A 182 18.10 0.63 -17.35
C ASP A 182 17.12 1.02 -18.47
N VAL A 183 16.92 2.31 -18.67
CA VAL A 183 16.14 2.80 -19.81
C VAL A 183 17.01 2.52 -21.04
N ILE A 184 16.56 1.58 -21.84
CA ILE A 184 17.23 1.26 -23.10
C ILE A 184 16.82 2.34 -24.09
N ASP A 185 17.73 3.29 -24.35
CA ASP A 185 17.45 4.42 -25.24
C ASP A 185 17.54 4.01 -26.72
N LYS A 186 18.41 3.07 -27.05
CA LYS A 186 18.64 2.61 -28.43
C LYS A 186 18.99 1.12 -28.48
N VAL A 187 18.53 0.47 -29.54
CA VAL A 187 18.84 -0.92 -29.86
C VAL A 187 19.26 -1.06 -31.32
N GLU A 188 20.17 -1.99 -31.60
CA GLU A 188 20.64 -2.29 -32.96
C GLU A 188 19.76 -3.34 -33.66
N ASN A 189 19.01 -4.12 -32.89
CA ASN A 189 18.26 -5.28 -33.38
C ASN A 189 16.74 -5.01 -33.26
N ALA A 190 16.02 -5.21 -34.36
CA ALA A 190 14.56 -5.03 -34.40
C ALA A 190 13.80 -6.00 -33.47
N GLN A 191 14.37 -7.19 -33.20
CA GLN A 191 13.76 -8.13 -32.24
C GLN A 191 13.84 -7.61 -30.82
N GLU A 192 14.92 -6.94 -30.42
CA GLU A 192 15.04 -6.30 -29.12
C GLU A 192 14.02 -5.17 -28.98
N ALA A 193 13.87 -4.31 -30.01
CA ALA A 193 12.83 -3.28 -30.03
C ALA A 193 11.42 -3.86 -29.85
N LEU A 194 11.15 -5.00 -30.48
CA LEU A 194 9.88 -5.72 -30.32
C LEU A 194 9.70 -6.23 -28.89
N HIS A 195 10.72 -6.86 -28.30
CA HIS A 195 10.67 -7.35 -26.92
C HIS A 195 10.41 -6.23 -25.93
N ILE A 196 11.06 -5.06 -26.11
CA ILE A 196 10.85 -3.89 -25.24
C ILE A 196 9.44 -3.37 -25.42
N SER A 197 8.94 -3.24 -26.66
CA SER A 197 7.57 -2.80 -26.93
C SER A 197 6.52 -3.71 -26.29
N LEU A 198 6.70 -5.02 -26.37
CA LEU A 198 5.83 -6.01 -25.73
C LEU A 198 5.92 -5.95 -24.19
N SER A 199 7.12 -5.72 -23.64
CA SER A 199 7.32 -5.62 -22.20
C SER A 199 6.71 -4.38 -21.59
N GLU A 200 6.76 -3.22 -22.28
CA GLU A 200 6.30 -1.94 -21.74
C GLU A 200 4.85 -1.64 -22.07
N TYR A 201 4.42 -1.92 -23.31
CA TYR A 201 3.07 -1.58 -23.80
C TYR A 201 2.16 -2.79 -23.97
N ASN A 202 2.69 -4.00 -23.79
CA ASN A 202 1.97 -5.26 -24.03
C ASN A 202 1.34 -5.36 -25.42
N ARG A 203 1.94 -4.65 -26.41
CA ARG A 203 1.53 -4.63 -27.82
C ARG A 203 2.70 -4.29 -28.71
N VAL A 204 2.56 -4.57 -30.00
CA VAL A 204 3.49 -4.13 -31.05
C VAL A 204 3.20 -2.66 -31.36
N ASP A 205 4.06 -1.75 -30.91
CA ASP A 205 3.95 -0.30 -31.16
C ASP A 205 5.08 0.13 -32.10
N ILE A 206 4.77 0.20 -33.41
CA ILE A 206 5.75 0.50 -34.44
C ILE A 206 6.41 1.87 -34.26
N PRO A 207 5.67 2.96 -33.95
CA PRO A 207 6.28 4.27 -33.67
C PRO A 207 7.29 4.21 -32.52
N TYR A 208 6.95 3.53 -31.42
CA TYR A 208 7.82 3.36 -30.28
C TYR A 208 9.06 2.53 -30.62
N MET A 209 8.88 1.41 -31.31
CA MET A 209 9.98 0.54 -31.76
C MET A 209 10.96 1.32 -32.66
N LEU A 210 10.45 2.18 -33.55
CA LEU A 210 11.29 3.06 -34.38
C LEU A 210 12.04 4.12 -33.59
N SER A 211 11.51 4.56 -32.47
CA SER A 211 12.23 5.50 -31.58
C SER A 211 13.45 4.86 -30.90
N LEU A 212 13.40 3.54 -30.71
CA LEU A 212 14.49 2.75 -30.11
C LEU A 212 15.46 2.22 -31.16
N TYR A 213 14.97 1.79 -32.32
CA TYR A 213 15.76 1.14 -33.36
C TYR A 213 16.66 2.11 -34.11
N LEU A 214 17.92 1.74 -34.30
CA LEU A 214 18.91 2.59 -34.99
C LEU A 214 18.76 2.60 -36.52
N GLY A 215 18.01 1.66 -37.10
CA GLY A 215 17.77 1.55 -38.54
C GLY A 215 16.47 2.25 -38.98
N ASN A 216 16.11 2.04 -40.22
CA ASN A 216 14.89 2.59 -40.79
C ASN A 216 13.69 1.63 -40.69
N ARG A 217 12.47 2.14 -40.93
CA ARG A 217 11.22 1.34 -40.84
C ARG A 217 11.22 0.11 -41.74
N LYS A 218 11.80 0.22 -42.96
CA LYS A 218 11.80 -0.90 -43.92
C LYS A 218 12.72 -2.03 -43.44
N GLU A 219 13.89 -1.69 -42.93
CA GLU A 219 14.85 -2.63 -42.35
C GLU A 219 14.25 -3.35 -41.15
N MET A 220 13.66 -2.57 -40.21
CA MET A 220 13.03 -3.11 -39.02
C MET A 220 11.93 -4.12 -39.36
N LEU A 221 11.02 -3.77 -40.29
CA LEU A 221 9.95 -4.67 -40.72
C LEU A 221 10.45 -5.90 -41.47
N GLN A 222 11.58 -5.78 -42.18
CA GLN A 222 12.21 -6.89 -42.87
C GLN A 222 12.85 -7.88 -41.90
N GLU A 223 13.50 -7.39 -40.84
CA GLU A 223 14.05 -8.22 -39.77
C GLU A 223 12.96 -8.94 -38.97
N LEU A 224 11.79 -8.28 -38.79
CA LEU A 224 10.66 -8.83 -38.05
C LEU A 224 9.72 -9.70 -38.90
N LYS A 225 10.06 -9.94 -40.15
CA LYS A 225 9.25 -10.79 -41.07
C LYS A 225 9.11 -12.20 -40.51
N GLY A 226 7.86 -12.63 -40.27
CA GLY A 226 7.52 -13.91 -39.69
C GLY A 226 7.37 -13.92 -38.18
N LEU A 227 7.74 -12.81 -37.50
CA LEU A 227 7.50 -12.61 -36.05
C LEU A 227 6.26 -11.76 -35.77
N ILE A 228 6.01 -10.77 -36.62
CA ILE A 228 4.82 -9.92 -36.53
C ILE A 228 3.99 -10.01 -37.81
N TYR A 229 2.68 -9.82 -37.65
CA TYR A 229 1.71 -9.89 -38.76
C TYR A 229 0.75 -8.70 -38.63
N GLN A 230 0.40 -8.12 -39.79
CA GLN A 230 -0.59 -7.05 -39.82
C GLN A 230 -1.99 -7.62 -39.57
N ASN A 231 -2.78 -6.95 -38.74
CA ASN A 231 -4.16 -7.34 -38.51
C ASN A 231 -5.00 -7.08 -39.79
N PRO A 232 -5.59 -8.11 -40.41
CA PRO A 232 -6.31 -7.97 -41.67
C PRO A 232 -7.59 -7.14 -41.57
N VAL A 233 -8.12 -6.93 -40.37
CA VAL A 233 -9.31 -6.08 -40.14
C VAL A 233 -8.91 -4.61 -40.18
N LEU A 234 -7.81 -4.23 -39.54
CA LEU A 234 -7.29 -2.87 -39.52
C LEU A 234 -6.64 -2.46 -40.85
N ALA A 235 -6.05 -3.42 -41.57
CA ALA A 235 -5.46 -3.18 -42.89
C ALA A 235 -6.46 -2.75 -43.96
N LYS A 236 -7.77 -2.93 -43.75
CA LYS A 236 -8.83 -2.47 -44.69
C LYS A 236 -9.30 -1.05 -44.40
N GLU A 237 -8.97 -0.47 -43.27
CA GLU A 237 -9.33 0.90 -42.87
C GLU A 237 -8.24 1.92 -43.21
N GLU A 238 -7.00 1.48 -43.45
CA GLU A 238 -5.92 2.35 -43.95
C GLU A 238 -6.01 2.45 -45.47
N ASP A 239 -6.17 3.69 -45.96
CA ASP A 239 -6.28 4.06 -47.36
C ASP A 239 -5.16 3.42 -48.21
N PRO A 240 -5.49 2.66 -49.32
CA PRO A 240 -4.48 2.01 -50.15
C PRO A 240 -3.51 2.94 -50.88
N ASN A 241 -3.67 4.30 -50.73
CA ASN A 241 -2.85 5.31 -51.37
C ASN A 241 -1.88 6.06 -50.44
N SER A 242 -1.72 5.68 -49.16
CA SER A 242 -0.66 6.25 -48.32
C SER A 242 0.64 5.44 -48.53
N GLU A 243 1.43 5.86 -49.52
CA GLU A 243 2.83 5.46 -49.68
C GLU A 243 3.73 5.94 -48.51
#